data_eb3501f483ca2ea4cb04d9845f9ce92e
#
_entry.id   eb3501f483ca2ea4cb04d9845f9ce92e
#
_cell.length_a   1.000
_cell.length_b   1.000
_cell.length_c   1.000
_cell.angle_alpha   90.00
_cell.angle_beta   90.00
_cell.angle_gamma   90.00
#
_symmetry.space_group_name_H-M   'P 1'
#
loop_
_entity.id
_entity.type
_entity.pdbx_description
1 polymer ?
#
loop_
_entity_poly.entity_id
_entity_poly.type
_entity_poly.pdbx_seq_one_letter_code
_entity_poly.pdbx_strand_id
1 'polypeptide(L)'
;MKILGVLGGMGPAATVAFLARVQALTPAQGDEDHVRVVMDMNPQTPNRHTQPEAAGRTLGEMALRLKAAGAEVLAMPCNTAHAHAAAIRAAGVPFVDMVLETAKAAKANGATRIGVLATPGGEALYSAALAAESVEMVRLSDADRARFMAVVAGVKAGDVGPEQRAAMRDLAAALVAAGAEGVIGGCTEVPLLLEAADVAVPLTDSAEVLARVCVGMCL
;
A
#
# COMPACT_ATOMS: atom_id res chain seq x y z
N MET A 1 2.95 22.19 -11.14
CA MET A 1 2.62 21.13 -10.14
C MET A 1 1.36 20.41 -10.60
N LYS A 2 1.37 19.07 -10.67
CA LYS A 2 0.19 18.28 -11.08
C LYS A 2 -0.74 18.01 -9.90
N ILE A 3 -2.02 17.78 -10.21
CA ILE A 3 -3.04 17.45 -9.21
C ILE A 3 -3.05 15.94 -8.96
N LEU A 4 -2.84 15.54 -7.70
CA LEU A 4 -2.91 14.14 -7.28
C LEU A 4 -4.37 13.75 -7.00
N GLY A 5 -4.87 12.74 -7.69
CA GLY A 5 -6.16 12.09 -7.42
C GLY A 5 -5.99 10.85 -6.56
N VAL A 6 -6.68 10.76 -5.44
CA VAL A 6 -6.56 9.64 -4.49
C VAL A 6 -7.84 8.83 -4.42
N LEU A 7 -7.75 7.55 -4.83
CA LEU A 7 -8.81 6.56 -4.60
C LEU A 7 -8.64 6.00 -3.18
N GLY A 8 -9.39 6.55 -2.23
CA GLY A 8 -9.28 6.26 -0.80
C GLY A 8 -10.40 5.41 -0.23
N GLY A 9 -10.36 5.16 1.08
CA GLY A 9 -11.42 4.50 1.84
C GLY A 9 -11.26 2.99 2.06
N MET A 10 -10.15 2.38 1.63
CA MET A 10 -9.95 0.92 1.67
C MET A 10 -8.74 0.44 2.53
N GLY A 11 -8.43 0.88 3.72
CA GLY A 11 -9.26 1.54 4.72
C GLY A 11 -9.10 3.08 4.81
N PRO A 12 -10.02 3.67 5.53
CA PRO A 12 -10.01 5.11 5.79
C PRO A 12 -8.77 5.57 6.58
N ALA A 13 -8.42 4.92 7.66
CA ALA A 13 -7.23 5.26 8.46
C ALA A 13 -5.93 5.23 7.63
N ALA A 14 -5.75 4.20 6.81
CA ALA A 14 -4.62 4.07 5.89
C ALA A 14 -4.60 5.20 4.84
N THR A 15 -5.77 5.64 4.37
CA THR A 15 -5.88 6.75 3.42
C THR A 15 -5.45 8.07 4.07
N VAL A 16 -5.89 8.35 5.30
CA VAL A 16 -5.47 9.54 6.05
C VAL A 16 -3.96 9.52 6.32
N ALA A 17 -3.42 8.37 6.74
CA ALA A 17 -1.98 8.22 6.95
C ALA A 17 -1.17 8.41 5.66
N PHE A 18 -1.68 7.97 4.51
CA PHE A 18 -1.07 8.23 3.21
C PHE A 18 -1.03 9.73 2.87
N LEU A 19 -2.13 10.46 3.10
CA LEU A 19 -2.15 11.91 2.86
C LEU A 19 -1.17 12.66 3.75
N ALA A 20 -1.05 12.25 5.02
CA ALA A 20 -0.04 12.82 5.92
C ALA A 20 1.40 12.60 5.41
N ARG A 21 1.69 11.44 4.80
CA ARG A 21 2.98 11.18 4.16
C ARG A 21 3.20 12.03 2.92
N VAL A 22 2.20 12.20 2.07
CA VAL A 22 2.28 13.08 0.90
C VAL A 22 2.64 14.51 1.33
N GLN A 23 1.98 15.01 2.38
CA GLN A 23 2.28 16.31 2.96
C GLN A 23 3.72 16.38 3.49
N ALA A 24 4.12 15.42 4.32
CA ALA A 24 5.45 15.41 4.95
C ALA A 24 6.61 15.27 3.94
N LEU A 25 6.37 14.60 2.82
CA LEU A 25 7.38 14.37 1.76
C LEU A 25 7.42 15.49 0.73
N THR A 26 6.45 16.39 0.72
CA THR A 26 6.45 17.56 -0.17
C THR A 26 7.46 18.59 0.35
N PRO A 27 8.47 19.00 -0.42
CA PRO A 27 9.44 20.03 -0.01
C PRO A 27 8.78 21.41 -0.10
N ALA A 28 8.01 21.77 0.94
CA ALA A 28 7.23 23.00 1.02
C ALA A 28 7.83 24.00 2.02
N GLN A 29 7.78 25.30 1.70
CA GLN A 29 8.07 26.41 2.60
C GLN A 29 6.80 27.17 3.00
N GLY A 30 5.71 27.03 2.23
CA GLY A 30 4.39 27.59 2.48
C GLY A 30 3.30 26.66 1.96
N ASP A 31 2.03 27.03 2.23
CA ASP A 31 0.87 26.23 1.83
C ASP A 31 0.79 26.02 0.32
N GLU A 32 1.22 26.99 -0.47
CA GLU A 32 1.22 26.99 -1.93
C GLU A 32 2.18 25.99 -2.57
N ASP A 33 3.17 25.52 -1.81
CA ASP A 33 4.18 24.58 -2.29
C ASP A 33 3.71 23.11 -2.16
N HIS A 34 2.61 22.89 -1.42
CA HIS A 34 2.10 21.53 -1.23
C HIS A 34 1.39 20.98 -2.47
N VAL A 35 1.54 19.67 -2.69
CA VAL A 35 0.84 18.95 -3.76
C VAL A 35 -0.66 19.12 -3.59
N ARG A 36 -1.32 19.68 -4.62
CA ARG A 36 -2.78 19.77 -4.63
C ARG A 36 -3.41 18.39 -4.77
N VAL A 37 -4.34 18.04 -3.88
CA VAL A 37 -5.00 16.73 -3.84
C VAL A 37 -6.50 16.87 -4.08
N VAL A 38 -7.05 16.00 -4.92
CA VAL A 38 -8.48 15.70 -5.00
C VAL A 38 -8.65 14.23 -4.57
N MET A 39 -9.68 13.93 -3.78
CA MET A 39 -9.84 12.59 -3.20
C MET A 39 -11.29 12.12 -3.28
N ASP A 40 -11.47 10.86 -3.68
CA ASP A 40 -12.71 10.11 -3.50
C ASP A 40 -12.49 9.07 -2.38
N MET A 41 -12.94 9.39 -1.15
CA MET A 41 -12.86 8.47 -0.02
C MET A 41 -14.13 7.64 0.06
N ASN A 42 -14.10 6.44 -0.52
CA ASN A 42 -15.25 5.54 -0.57
C ASN A 42 -15.04 4.28 0.30
N PRO A 43 -15.40 4.29 1.61
CA PRO A 43 -15.32 3.11 2.46
C PRO A 43 -16.35 2.03 2.10
N GLN A 44 -17.33 2.34 1.28
CA GLN A 44 -18.35 1.42 0.78
C GLN A 44 -17.91 0.69 -0.50
N THR A 45 -16.65 0.86 -0.94
CA THR A 45 -16.10 0.07 -2.05
C THR A 45 -16.27 -1.43 -1.75
N PRO A 46 -16.90 -2.22 -2.64
CA PRO A 46 -17.16 -3.63 -2.43
C PRO A 46 -15.91 -4.42 -2.05
N ASN A 47 -16.09 -5.51 -1.31
CA ASN A 47 -14.97 -6.31 -0.85
C ASN A 47 -14.21 -6.91 -2.05
N ARG A 48 -12.90 -6.61 -2.13
CA ARG A 48 -12.00 -6.98 -3.24
C ARG A 48 -11.80 -8.48 -3.39
N HIS A 49 -12.07 -9.26 -2.34
CA HIS A 49 -11.94 -10.72 -2.36
C HIS A 49 -13.25 -11.42 -2.69
N THR A 50 -14.37 -10.97 -2.10
CA THR A 50 -15.67 -11.65 -2.24
C THR A 50 -16.56 -11.07 -3.34
N GLN A 51 -16.27 -9.83 -3.77
CA GLN A 51 -17.03 -9.10 -4.80
C GLN A 51 -16.10 -8.39 -5.81
N PRO A 52 -15.15 -9.12 -6.44
CA PRO A 52 -14.09 -8.51 -7.24
C PRO A 52 -14.60 -7.68 -8.43
N GLU A 53 -15.61 -8.16 -9.13
CA GLU A 53 -16.18 -7.44 -10.28
C GLU A 53 -16.84 -6.12 -9.87
N ALA A 54 -17.62 -6.12 -8.79
CA ALA A 54 -18.26 -4.92 -8.27
C ALA A 54 -17.18 -3.92 -7.76
N ALA A 55 -16.14 -4.43 -7.08
CA ALA A 55 -15.01 -3.60 -6.66
C ALA A 55 -14.31 -2.94 -7.86
N GLY A 56 -14.03 -3.71 -8.91
CA GLY A 56 -13.40 -3.19 -10.13
C GLY A 56 -14.25 -2.09 -10.81
N ARG A 57 -15.55 -2.28 -10.93
CA ARG A 57 -16.46 -1.25 -11.48
C ARG A 57 -16.43 0.03 -10.63
N THR A 58 -16.59 -0.10 -9.31
CA THR A 58 -16.57 1.05 -8.39
C THR A 58 -15.25 1.81 -8.47
N LEU A 59 -14.11 1.12 -8.53
CA LEU A 59 -12.79 1.76 -8.64
C LEU A 59 -12.61 2.48 -9.98
N GLY A 60 -13.11 1.92 -11.08
CA GLY A 60 -13.12 2.59 -12.37
C GLY A 60 -13.96 3.88 -12.36
N GLU A 61 -15.14 3.84 -11.73
CA GLU A 61 -16.00 5.01 -11.56
C GLU A 61 -15.35 6.09 -10.68
N MET A 62 -14.67 5.69 -9.58
CA MET A 62 -13.88 6.61 -8.75
C MET A 62 -12.78 7.30 -9.56
N ALA A 63 -12.05 6.54 -10.38
CA ALA A 63 -11.00 7.09 -11.25
C ALA A 63 -11.55 8.12 -12.26
N LEU A 64 -12.72 7.85 -12.85
CA LEU A 64 -13.38 8.79 -13.76
C LEU A 64 -13.85 10.06 -13.04
N ARG A 65 -14.39 9.96 -11.81
CA ARG A 65 -14.76 11.13 -11.00
C ARG A 65 -13.54 11.98 -10.65
N LEU A 66 -12.43 11.35 -10.27
CA LEU A 66 -11.18 12.06 -9.99
C LEU A 66 -10.61 12.75 -11.23
N LYS A 67 -10.65 12.09 -12.39
CA LYS A 67 -10.31 12.72 -13.66
C LYS A 67 -11.17 13.96 -13.94
N ALA A 68 -12.48 13.85 -13.77
CA ALA A 68 -13.40 14.96 -13.94
C ALA A 68 -13.15 16.11 -12.94
N ALA A 69 -12.63 15.79 -11.73
CA ALA A 69 -12.19 16.77 -10.75
C ALA A 69 -10.80 17.37 -11.04
N GLY A 70 -10.17 17.01 -12.16
CA GLY A 70 -8.91 17.55 -12.62
C GLY A 70 -7.67 16.80 -12.17
N ALA A 71 -7.78 15.55 -11.66
CA ALA A 71 -6.62 14.75 -11.34
C ALA A 71 -5.76 14.46 -12.58
N GLU A 72 -4.44 14.65 -12.46
CA GLU A 72 -3.44 14.42 -13.49
C GLU A 72 -2.54 13.21 -13.19
N VAL A 73 -2.54 12.75 -11.93
CA VAL A 73 -1.90 11.53 -11.45
C VAL A 73 -2.88 10.84 -10.52
N LEU A 74 -3.04 9.52 -10.61
CA LEU A 74 -3.89 8.74 -9.71
C LEU A 74 -3.04 7.86 -8.78
N ALA A 75 -3.46 7.79 -7.52
CA ALA A 75 -2.92 6.89 -6.51
C ALA A 75 -4.03 6.16 -5.76
N MET A 76 -3.74 4.96 -5.30
CA MET A 76 -4.66 4.14 -4.49
C MET A 76 -3.90 3.50 -3.33
N PRO A 77 -4.00 4.04 -2.10
CA PRO A 77 -3.32 3.47 -0.92
C PRO A 77 -4.03 2.20 -0.41
N CYS A 78 -4.01 1.15 -1.24
CA CYS A 78 -4.57 -0.17 -0.92
C CYS A 78 -3.92 -1.24 -1.81
N ASN A 79 -3.01 -2.05 -1.26
CA ASN A 79 -2.30 -3.06 -2.04
C ASN A 79 -3.24 -4.06 -2.73
N THR A 80 -4.16 -4.69 -1.98
CA THR A 80 -5.11 -5.69 -2.51
C THR A 80 -5.93 -5.17 -3.69
N ALA A 81 -6.32 -3.89 -3.67
CA ALA A 81 -7.16 -3.31 -4.70
C ALA A 81 -6.42 -3.13 -6.04
N HIS A 82 -5.07 -3.24 -6.06
CA HIS A 82 -4.29 -3.22 -7.29
C HIS A 82 -4.57 -4.41 -8.22
N ALA A 83 -5.27 -5.45 -7.76
CA ALA A 83 -5.85 -6.47 -8.63
C ALA A 83 -6.80 -5.87 -9.68
N HIS A 84 -7.33 -4.66 -9.43
CA HIS A 84 -8.24 -3.93 -10.31
C HIS A 84 -7.58 -2.75 -11.04
N ALA A 85 -6.25 -2.68 -11.07
CA ALA A 85 -5.49 -1.58 -11.69
C ALA A 85 -5.89 -1.30 -13.15
N ALA A 86 -6.29 -2.33 -13.90
CA ALA A 86 -6.74 -2.17 -15.27
C ALA A 86 -8.00 -1.27 -15.39
N ALA A 87 -8.97 -1.42 -14.46
CA ALA A 87 -10.17 -0.59 -14.44
C ALA A 87 -9.85 0.88 -14.12
N ILE A 88 -8.86 1.14 -13.26
CA ILE A 88 -8.41 2.49 -12.93
C ILE A 88 -7.67 3.12 -14.11
N ARG A 89 -6.75 2.37 -14.74
CA ARG A 89 -5.99 2.82 -15.92
C ARG A 89 -6.88 3.15 -17.10
N ALA A 90 -8.07 2.51 -17.22
CA ALA A 90 -9.04 2.80 -18.27
C ALA A 90 -9.58 4.25 -18.22
N ALA A 91 -9.45 4.97 -17.10
CA ALA A 91 -9.75 6.40 -17.02
C ALA A 91 -8.79 7.26 -17.88
N GLY A 92 -7.63 6.71 -18.29
CA GLY A 92 -6.65 7.41 -19.13
C GLY A 92 -5.85 8.50 -18.40
N VAL A 93 -5.77 8.42 -17.06
CA VAL A 93 -4.91 9.24 -16.22
C VAL A 93 -3.73 8.37 -15.74
N PRO A 94 -2.49 8.86 -15.71
CA PRO A 94 -1.36 8.12 -15.15
C PRO A 94 -1.66 7.60 -13.75
N PHE A 95 -1.52 6.28 -13.54
CA PHE A 95 -1.79 5.62 -12.27
C PHE A 95 -0.50 5.04 -11.70
N VAL A 96 -0.16 5.43 -10.46
CA VAL A 96 1.00 4.91 -9.73
C VAL A 96 0.66 3.52 -9.19
N ASP A 97 1.36 2.50 -9.66
CA ASP A 97 1.17 1.13 -9.19
C ASP A 97 2.00 0.88 -7.93
N MET A 98 1.32 0.95 -6.79
CA MET A 98 1.92 0.79 -5.46
C MET A 98 2.72 -0.52 -5.33
N VAL A 99 2.20 -1.61 -5.88
CA VAL A 99 2.81 -2.94 -5.73
C VAL A 99 4.11 -3.02 -6.53
N LEU A 100 4.08 -2.56 -7.80
CA LEU A 100 5.26 -2.55 -8.65
C LEU A 100 6.35 -1.61 -8.12
N GLU A 101 5.98 -0.40 -7.70
CA GLU A 101 6.96 0.56 -7.17
C GLU A 101 7.55 0.07 -5.84
N THR A 102 6.76 -0.59 -4.99
CA THR A 102 7.26 -1.17 -3.74
C THR A 102 8.22 -2.34 -3.99
N ALA A 103 7.94 -3.21 -4.96
CA ALA A 103 8.83 -4.32 -5.32
C ALA A 103 10.19 -3.78 -5.83
N LYS A 104 10.19 -2.76 -6.68
CA LYS A 104 11.41 -2.07 -7.13
C LYS A 104 12.20 -1.45 -5.98
N ALA A 105 11.51 -0.73 -5.08
CA ALA A 105 12.14 -0.11 -3.92
C ALA A 105 12.78 -1.15 -2.99
N ALA A 106 12.11 -2.26 -2.73
CA ALA A 106 12.64 -3.34 -1.92
C ALA A 106 13.86 -4.01 -2.57
N LYS A 107 13.83 -4.23 -3.90
CA LYS A 107 14.99 -4.71 -4.68
C LYS A 107 16.19 -3.77 -4.62
N ALA A 108 15.97 -2.46 -4.63
CA ALA A 108 17.04 -1.46 -4.59
C ALA A 108 17.88 -1.53 -3.30
N ASN A 109 17.38 -2.14 -2.23
CA ASN A 109 18.11 -2.42 -0.99
C ASN A 109 19.09 -3.61 -1.12
N GLY A 110 19.18 -4.25 -2.29
CA GLY A 110 20.13 -5.34 -2.57
C GLY A 110 19.64 -6.72 -2.13
N ALA A 111 18.47 -6.85 -1.51
CA ALA A 111 17.92 -8.12 -1.06
C ALA A 111 17.53 -9.03 -2.25
N THR A 112 17.80 -10.33 -2.11
CA THR A 112 17.40 -11.37 -3.06
C THR A 112 16.21 -12.19 -2.56
N ARG A 113 15.94 -12.13 -1.24
CA ARG A 113 14.84 -12.82 -0.56
C ARG A 113 14.07 -11.82 0.29
N ILE A 114 12.82 -11.57 -0.07
CA ILE A 114 11.98 -10.54 0.59
C ILE A 114 10.73 -11.18 1.19
N GLY A 115 10.55 -10.96 2.50
CA GLY A 115 9.35 -11.30 3.24
C GLY A 115 8.22 -10.32 2.95
N VAL A 116 6.97 -10.78 2.87
CA VAL A 116 5.83 -9.92 2.56
C VAL A 116 4.74 -10.07 3.62
N LEU A 117 4.43 -8.97 4.32
CA LEU A 117 3.28 -8.85 5.22
C LEU A 117 2.08 -8.33 4.44
N ALA A 118 1.29 -9.22 3.85
CA ALA A 118 0.15 -8.85 3.00
C ALA A 118 -1.04 -9.78 3.18
N THR A 119 -2.21 -9.31 2.76
CA THR A 119 -3.38 -10.18 2.61
C THR A 119 -3.16 -11.20 1.49
N PRO A 120 -3.91 -12.30 1.41
CA PRO A 120 -3.74 -13.29 0.34
C PRO A 120 -3.77 -12.69 -1.07
N GLY A 121 -4.66 -11.72 -1.33
CA GLY A 121 -4.70 -11.00 -2.60
C GLY A 121 -3.48 -10.11 -2.82
N GLY A 122 -2.96 -9.47 -1.77
CA GLY A 122 -1.71 -8.71 -1.82
C GLY A 122 -0.49 -9.62 -2.05
N GLU A 123 -0.42 -10.77 -1.37
CA GLU A 123 0.66 -11.75 -1.59
C GLU A 123 0.74 -12.22 -3.04
N ALA A 124 -0.42 -12.49 -3.68
CA ALA A 124 -0.45 -12.89 -5.09
C ALA A 124 0.14 -11.81 -6.01
N LEU A 125 -0.18 -10.55 -5.75
CA LEU A 125 0.35 -9.41 -6.51
C LEU A 125 1.86 -9.23 -6.29
N TYR A 126 2.32 -9.29 -5.04
CA TYR A 126 3.75 -9.18 -4.72
C TYR A 126 4.55 -10.38 -5.24
N SER A 127 3.97 -11.58 -5.27
CA SER A 127 4.62 -12.76 -5.86
C SER A 127 5.00 -12.51 -7.33
N ALA A 128 4.08 -11.94 -8.10
CA ALA A 128 4.33 -11.60 -9.50
C ALA A 128 5.32 -10.43 -9.65
N ALA A 129 5.16 -9.38 -8.84
CA ALA A 129 6.01 -8.18 -8.91
C ALA A 129 7.45 -8.47 -8.51
N LEU A 130 7.69 -9.24 -7.44
CA LEU A 130 9.03 -9.64 -6.99
C LEU A 130 9.70 -10.61 -7.98
N ALA A 131 8.93 -11.54 -8.55
CA ALA A 131 9.44 -12.43 -9.58
C ALA A 131 9.93 -11.66 -10.82
N ALA A 132 9.22 -10.60 -11.23
CA ALA A 132 9.65 -9.72 -12.32
C ALA A 132 10.97 -8.99 -12.01
N GLU A 133 11.26 -8.74 -10.74
CA GLU A 133 12.52 -8.15 -10.26
C GLU A 133 13.60 -9.20 -9.95
N SER A 134 13.35 -10.49 -10.24
CA SER A 134 14.25 -11.62 -9.92
C SER A 134 14.53 -11.76 -8.41
N VAL A 135 13.51 -11.52 -7.58
CA VAL A 135 13.54 -11.62 -6.11
C VAL A 135 12.63 -12.75 -5.66
N GLU A 136 13.15 -13.60 -4.75
CA GLU A 136 12.38 -14.66 -4.11
C GLU A 136 11.46 -14.06 -3.01
N MET A 137 10.17 -14.44 -3.04
CA MET A 137 9.25 -14.05 -1.98
C MET A 137 9.24 -15.07 -0.84
N VAL A 138 9.60 -14.64 0.36
CA VAL A 138 9.42 -15.39 1.61
C VAL A 138 8.00 -15.15 2.15
N ARG A 139 7.27 -16.24 2.45
CA ARG A 139 5.88 -16.19 2.89
C ARG A 139 5.75 -16.54 4.37
N LEU A 140 4.73 -15.98 4.99
CA LEU A 140 4.27 -16.46 6.30
C LEU A 140 3.75 -17.91 6.19
N SER A 141 3.89 -18.68 7.28
CA SER A 141 3.18 -19.94 7.45
C SER A 141 1.65 -19.73 7.39
N ASP A 142 0.87 -20.78 7.14
CA ASP A 142 -0.59 -20.66 7.12
C ASP A 142 -1.14 -20.17 8.47
N ALA A 143 -0.55 -20.62 9.59
CA ALA A 143 -0.93 -20.17 10.93
C ALA A 143 -0.61 -18.66 11.13
N ASP A 144 0.58 -18.21 10.74
CA ASP A 144 0.97 -16.81 10.85
C ASP A 144 0.17 -15.92 9.90
N ARG A 145 -0.19 -16.42 8.72
CA ARG A 145 -1.08 -15.71 7.79
C ARG A 145 -2.47 -15.51 8.40
N ALA A 146 -3.02 -16.53 9.07
CA ALA A 146 -4.29 -16.40 9.78
C ALA A 146 -4.18 -15.36 10.91
N ARG A 147 -3.07 -15.38 11.68
CA ARG A 147 -2.78 -14.38 12.72
C ARG A 147 -2.65 -12.97 12.12
N PHE A 148 -1.94 -12.82 11.01
CA PHE A 148 -1.83 -11.54 10.29
C PHE A 148 -3.20 -10.98 9.88
N MET A 149 -4.08 -11.82 9.34
CA MET A 149 -5.43 -11.40 8.95
C MET A 149 -6.27 -10.96 10.15
N ALA A 150 -6.12 -11.59 11.32
CA ALA A 150 -6.79 -11.18 12.55
C ALA A 150 -6.27 -9.80 13.02
N VAL A 151 -4.95 -9.57 13.00
CA VAL A 151 -4.34 -8.28 13.32
C VAL A 151 -4.86 -7.18 12.37
N VAL A 152 -4.87 -7.42 11.07
CA VAL A 152 -5.41 -6.47 10.07
C VAL A 152 -6.88 -6.16 10.32
N ALA A 153 -7.69 -7.16 10.71
CA ALA A 153 -9.10 -6.94 11.05
C ALA A 153 -9.24 -6.06 12.30
N GLY A 154 -8.40 -6.28 13.33
CA GLY A 154 -8.36 -5.45 14.54
C GLY A 154 -8.03 -3.99 14.22
N VAL A 155 -7.00 -3.75 13.41
CA VAL A 155 -6.63 -2.38 12.98
C VAL A 155 -7.80 -1.69 12.26
N LYS A 156 -8.50 -2.39 11.39
CA LYS A 156 -9.68 -1.84 10.69
C LYS A 156 -10.85 -1.53 11.64
N ALA A 157 -10.91 -2.21 12.77
CA ALA A 157 -11.86 -1.92 13.84
C ALA A 157 -11.37 -0.82 14.81
N GLY A 158 -10.17 -0.25 14.59
CA GLY A 158 -9.60 0.83 15.39
C GLY A 158 -8.62 0.37 16.47
N ASP A 159 -8.30 -0.93 16.56
CA ASP A 159 -7.33 -1.45 17.53
C ASP A 159 -5.90 -1.35 16.96
N VAL A 160 -5.14 -0.39 17.48
CA VAL A 160 -3.71 -0.19 17.22
C VAL A 160 -2.88 -0.30 18.51
N GLY A 161 -3.40 -1.02 19.49
CA GLY A 161 -2.82 -1.18 20.82
C GLY A 161 -1.53 -2.00 20.87
N PRO A 162 -0.94 -2.12 22.08
CA PRO A 162 0.36 -2.79 22.26
C PRO A 162 0.36 -4.26 21.82
N GLU A 163 -0.77 -4.96 21.99
CA GLU A 163 -0.90 -6.37 21.61
C GLU A 163 -0.83 -6.54 20.08
N GLN A 164 -1.52 -5.69 19.32
CA GLN A 164 -1.48 -5.71 17.87
C GLN A 164 -0.09 -5.36 17.34
N ARG A 165 0.59 -4.38 17.98
CA ARG A 165 1.97 -4.02 17.65
C ARG A 165 2.94 -5.18 17.92
N ALA A 166 2.81 -5.85 19.07
CA ALA A 166 3.63 -7.02 19.40
C ALA A 166 3.40 -8.15 18.39
N ALA A 167 2.14 -8.46 18.07
CA ALA A 167 1.79 -9.48 17.09
C ALA A 167 2.37 -9.17 15.70
N MET A 168 2.35 -7.91 15.26
CA MET A 168 2.92 -7.52 13.96
C MET A 168 4.46 -7.65 13.95
N ARG A 169 5.14 -7.30 15.05
CA ARG A 169 6.59 -7.52 15.20
C ARG A 169 6.95 -9.00 15.14
N ASP A 170 6.21 -9.86 15.83
CA ASP A 170 6.44 -11.31 15.79
C ASP A 170 6.29 -11.87 14.37
N LEU A 171 5.30 -11.39 13.61
CA LEU A 171 5.09 -11.79 12.22
C LEU A 171 6.24 -11.35 11.29
N ALA A 172 6.76 -10.14 11.49
CA ALA A 172 7.95 -9.68 10.78
C ALA A 172 9.18 -10.52 11.15
N ALA A 173 9.37 -10.82 12.44
CA ALA A 173 10.46 -11.68 12.93
C ALA A 173 10.37 -13.11 12.37
N ALA A 174 9.17 -13.67 12.21
CA ALA A 174 8.95 -14.98 11.58
C ALA A 174 9.44 -15.00 10.12
N LEU A 175 9.19 -13.93 9.34
CA LEU A 175 9.71 -13.82 7.97
C LEU A 175 11.25 -13.75 7.96
N VAL A 176 11.85 -13.00 8.88
CA VAL A 176 13.32 -12.91 9.01
C VAL A 176 13.89 -14.27 9.39
N ALA A 177 13.28 -14.99 10.33
CA ALA A 177 13.68 -16.34 10.72
C ALA A 177 13.56 -17.34 9.56
N ALA A 178 12.61 -17.13 8.64
CA ALA A 178 12.48 -17.90 7.40
C ALA A 178 13.49 -17.50 6.31
N GLY A 179 14.40 -16.57 6.61
CA GLY A 179 15.50 -16.15 5.75
C GLY A 179 15.17 -14.95 4.85
N ALA A 180 14.21 -14.10 5.21
CA ALA A 180 14.02 -12.84 4.53
C ALA A 180 15.15 -11.87 4.86
N GLU A 181 15.72 -11.25 3.82
CA GLU A 181 16.79 -10.24 3.88
C GLU A 181 16.21 -8.81 3.88
N GLY A 182 14.93 -8.67 3.65
CA GLY A 182 14.12 -7.47 3.74
C GLY A 182 12.66 -7.84 3.92
N VAL A 183 11.85 -6.91 4.44
CA VAL A 183 10.41 -7.10 4.63
C VAL A 183 9.64 -5.99 3.93
N ILE A 184 8.61 -6.34 3.19
CA ILE A 184 7.62 -5.41 2.63
C ILE A 184 6.40 -5.35 3.56
N GLY A 185 6.02 -4.14 4.01
CA GLY A 185 4.72 -3.83 4.55
C GLY A 185 3.69 -3.74 3.41
N GLY A 186 3.25 -4.90 2.92
CA GLY A 186 2.37 -5.05 1.75
C GLY A 186 0.87 -4.95 2.08
N CYS A 187 0.53 -4.44 3.25
CA CYS A 187 -0.79 -4.00 3.64
C CYS A 187 -0.69 -2.63 4.29
N THR A 188 -1.56 -1.71 3.94
CA THR A 188 -1.49 -0.32 4.42
C THR A 188 -1.84 -0.15 5.91
N GLU A 189 -2.28 -1.21 6.56
CA GLU A 189 -2.43 -1.31 8.00
C GLU A 189 -1.10 -1.63 8.73
N VAL A 190 -0.11 -2.23 8.04
CA VAL A 190 1.19 -2.59 8.64
C VAL A 190 1.92 -1.39 9.25
N PRO A 191 2.09 -0.25 8.54
CA PRO A 191 2.82 0.89 9.08
C PRO A 191 2.07 1.64 10.20
N LEU A 192 0.85 1.27 10.52
CA LEU A 192 0.14 1.75 11.72
C LEU A 192 0.60 1.02 13.00
N LEU A 193 1.28 -0.12 12.85
CA LEU A 193 1.71 -1.01 13.93
C LEU A 193 3.23 -1.27 13.97
N LEU A 194 3.93 -1.16 12.83
CA LEU A 194 5.32 -1.60 12.65
C LEU A 194 6.16 -0.45 12.09
N GLU A 195 7.27 -0.19 12.71
CA GLU A 195 8.25 0.81 12.27
C GLU A 195 9.56 0.12 11.84
N ALA A 196 10.43 0.83 11.13
CA ALA A 196 11.70 0.28 10.66
C ALA A 196 12.59 -0.21 11.80
N ALA A 197 12.53 0.45 12.97
CA ALA A 197 13.30 0.06 14.16
C ALA A 197 12.82 -1.27 14.80
N ASP A 198 11.61 -1.72 14.46
CA ASP A 198 11.03 -2.98 14.97
C ASP A 198 11.53 -4.22 14.21
N VAL A 199 12.23 -4.04 13.08
CA VAL A 199 12.60 -5.14 12.17
C VAL A 199 14.12 -5.20 12.00
N ALA A 200 14.70 -6.39 12.12
CA ALA A 200 16.15 -6.60 12.06
C ALA A 200 16.74 -6.44 10.64
N VAL A 201 15.90 -6.36 9.62
CA VAL A 201 16.27 -6.16 8.21
C VAL A 201 15.53 -4.95 7.64
N PRO A 202 15.92 -4.41 6.47
CA PRO A 202 15.23 -3.26 5.89
C PRO A 202 13.73 -3.50 5.74
N LEU A 203 12.91 -2.57 6.26
CA LEU A 203 11.46 -2.54 6.07
C LEU A 203 11.12 -1.57 4.93
N THR A 204 10.43 -2.07 3.91
CA THR A 204 9.89 -1.26 2.81
C THR A 204 8.39 -1.05 3.04
N ASP A 205 8.01 0.16 3.45
CA ASP A 205 6.60 0.55 3.63
C ASP A 205 5.99 0.93 2.27
N SER A 206 5.01 0.16 1.82
CA SER A 206 4.36 0.37 0.54
C SER A 206 3.60 1.72 0.45
N ALA A 207 3.06 2.23 1.56
CA ALA A 207 2.40 3.54 1.58
C ALA A 207 3.40 4.70 1.48
N GLU A 208 4.57 4.56 2.11
CA GLU A 208 5.68 5.52 1.99
C GLU A 208 6.23 5.56 0.57
N VAL A 209 6.47 4.40 -0.05
CA VAL A 209 6.93 4.31 -1.45
C VAL A 209 5.92 4.97 -2.38
N LEU A 210 4.62 4.65 -2.24
CA LEU A 210 3.56 5.27 -3.04
C LEU A 210 3.59 6.80 -2.89
N ALA A 211 3.69 7.32 -1.67
CA ALA A 211 3.71 8.75 -1.42
C ALA A 211 4.91 9.44 -2.07
N ARG A 212 6.12 8.87 -1.94
CA ARG A 212 7.33 9.40 -2.59
C ARG A 212 7.20 9.48 -4.12
N VAL A 213 6.71 8.41 -4.74
CA VAL A 213 6.51 8.38 -6.20
C VAL A 213 5.46 9.40 -6.61
N CYS A 214 4.34 9.50 -5.89
CA CYS A 214 3.30 10.47 -6.18
C CYS A 214 3.80 11.92 -6.07
N VAL A 215 4.52 12.26 -5.00
CA VAL A 215 5.13 13.60 -4.83
C VAL A 215 6.09 13.89 -5.99
N GLY A 216 7.00 12.96 -6.31
CA GLY A 216 7.94 13.15 -7.43
C GLY A 216 7.29 13.27 -8.80
N MET A 217 6.09 12.71 -9.01
CA MET A 217 5.34 12.86 -10.26
C MET A 217 4.52 14.15 -10.33
N CYS A 218 4.20 14.74 -9.16
CA CYS A 218 3.37 15.94 -9.09
C CYS A 218 4.19 17.24 -9.08
N LEU A 219 5.42 17.21 -8.56
CA LEU A 219 6.36 18.34 -8.62
C LEU A 219 6.97 18.51 -10.01
#